data_eb324a831bcd454fa8a005efc9f00f85
#
_entry.id   eb324a831bcd454fa8a005efc9f00f85
#
_cell.length_a   1.000
_cell.length_b   1.000
_cell.length_c   1.000
_cell.angle_alpha   90.00
_cell.angle_beta   90.00
_cell.angle_gamma   90.00
#
_symmetry.space_group_name_H-M   'P 1'
#
loop_
_entity.id
_entity.type
_entity.pdbx_description
1 polymer ?
#
loop_
_entity_poly.entity_id
_entity_poly.type
_entity_poly.pdbx_seq_one_letter_code
_entity_poly.pdbx_strand_id
1 'polypeptide(L)'
;MTSPLGALNDRYRHTCFRLETLQDYAGVSREEQDRVAAWLRGERRFRSVAGDDYLRRAAAHALAGKHRSRVHVVALPLSDYLRYELDAYRENVAVGEQVSIAEASDLHTPVGPDFWLFDAGTPAAEAVLMHYDPPTAEVRELEHLTRTDAPNRLAELERQARVAQRASRPLDEFVSRLAEAESAARAS
;
A
#
# COMPACT_ATOMS: atom_id res chain seq x y z
N MET A 1 0.57 24.40 -3.43
CA MET A 1 1.18 23.92 -2.16
C MET A 1 1.39 22.43 -2.28
N THR A 2 2.58 21.94 -2.02
CA THR A 2 2.87 20.49 -2.01
C THR A 2 2.12 19.86 -0.83
N SER A 3 1.44 18.71 -1.05
CA SER A 3 0.77 18.00 0.04
C SER A 3 1.78 17.52 1.10
N PRO A 4 1.39 17.35 2.37
CA PRO A 4 2.28 16.79 3.40
C PRO A 4 2.94 15.49 2.97
N LEU A 5 2.17 14.60 2.32
CA LEU A 5 2.65 13.33 1.79
C LEU A 5 3.71 13.52 0.70
N GLY A 6 3.51 14.47 -0.21
CA GLY A 6 4.48 14.79 -1.26
C GLY A 6 5.81 15.26 -0.66
N ALA A 7 5.75 16.21 0.27
CA ALA A 7 6.94 16.76 0.94
C ALA A 7 7.72 15.68 1.72
N LEU A 8 7.02 14.76 2.40
CA LEU A 8 7.66 13.66 3.14
C LEU A 8 8.30 12.64 2.19
N ASN A 9 7.62 12.30 1.08
CA ASN A 9 8.18 11.44 0.05
C ASN A 9 9.50 11.98 -0.54
N ASP A 10 9.67 13.29 -0.59
CA ASP A 10 10.90 13.88 -1.12
C ASP A 10 12.05 13.87 -0.09
N ARG A 11 11.74 13.97 1.22
CA ARG A 11 12.75 14.24 2.27
C ARG A 11 13.09 13.10 3.22
N TYR A 12 12.30 11.98 3.26
CA TYR A 12 12.64 10.87 4.15
C TYR A 12 14.02 10.29 3.81
N ARG A 13 14.69 9.70 4.80
CA ARG A 13 16.10 9.32 4.68
C ARG A 13 16.34 7.83 4.47
N HIS A 14 15.57 6.98 5.15
CA HIS A 14 15.85 5.55 5.21
C HIS A 14 14.67 4.70 4.77
N THR A 15 13.52 4.85 5.42
CA THR A 15 12.39 3.96 5.25
C THR A 15 11.10 4.70 4.95
N CYS A 16 10.30 4.10 4.07
CA CYS A 16 8.92 4.51 3.83
C CYS A 16 8.05 3.25 3.82
N PHE A 17 7.11 3.17 4.74
CA PHE A 17 6.14 2.09 4.84
C PHE A 17 4.73 2.62 4.55
N ARG A 18 3.92 1.83 3.85
CA ARG A 18 2.49 2.10 3.63
C ARG A 18 1.65 0.96 4.17
N LEU A 19 0.64 1.27 4.99
CA LEU A 19 -0.45 0.37 5.30
C LEU A 19 -1.66 0.71 4.43
N GLU A 20 -2.27 -0.30 3.83
CA GLU A 20 -3.50 -0.22 3.05
C GLU A 20 -4.52 -1.20 3.63
N THR A 21 -5.75 -0.75 3.86
CA THR A 21 -6.82 -1.56 4.47
C THR A 21 -8.14 -1.51 3.70
N LEU A 22 -8.30 -0.57 2.76
CA LEU A 22 -9.48 -0.54 1.90
C LEU A 22 -9.45 -1.70 0.92
N GLN A 23 -10.64 -2.22 0.61
CA GLN A 23 -10.81 -3.32 -0.32
C GLN A 23 -11.05 -2.85 -1.77
N ASP A 24 -11.16 -1.53 -1.95
CA ASP A 24 -11.34 -0.89 -3.24
C ASP A 24 -10.84 0.56 -3.18
N TYR A 25 -9.87 0.91 -4.02
CA TYR A 25 -9.33 2.26 -4.21
C TYR A 25 -9.69 2.84 -5.58
N ALA A 26 -10.56 2.21 -6.36
CA ALA A 26 -10.90 2.70 -7.70
C ALA A 26 -11.41 4.15 -7.68
N GLY A 27 -12.08 4.55 -6.59
CA GLY A 27 -12.57 5.91 -6.40
C GLY A 27 -11.51 6.98 -6.20
N VAL A 28 -10.26 6.61 -5.92
CA VAL A 28 -9.16 7.55 -5.62
C VAL A 28 -8.84 8.47 -6.82
N SER A 29 -8.92 7.94 -8.05
CA SER A 29 -8.72 8.75 -9.25
C SER A 29 -9.43 8.17 -10.47
N ARG A 30 -9.75 9.05 -11.45
CA ARG A 30 -10.32 8.61 -12.73
C ARG A 30 -9.35 7.70 -13.50
N GLU A 31 -8.06 7.98 -13.44
CA GLU A 31 -7.04 7.16 -14.09
C GLU A 31 -7.06 5.72 -13.55
N GLU A 32 -7.20 5.56 -12.23
CA GLU A 32 -7.31 4.25 -11.60
C GLU A 32 -8.58 3.52 -12.05
N GLN A 33 -9.73 4.20 -12.08
CA GLN A 33 -10.99 3.64 -12.60
C GLN A 33 -10.84 3.13 -14.04
N ASP A 34 -10.22 3.93 -14.91
CA ASP A 34 -10.00 3.59 -16.31
C ASP A 34 -9.07 2.38 -16.47
N ARG A 35 -8.09 2.21 -15.58
CA ARG A 35 -7.17 1.06 -15.56
C ARG A 35 -7.85 -0.21 -15.08
N VAL A 36 -8.63 -0.13 -14.00
CA VAL A 36 -9.47 -1.24 -13.49
C VAL A 36 -10.43 -1.70 -14.59
N ALA A 37 -11.15 -0.76 -15.22
CA ALA A 37 -12.08 -1.08 -16.30
C ALA A 37 -11.40 -1.73 -17.51
N ALA A 38 -10.19 -1.31 -17.85
CA ALA A 38 -9.40 -1.92 -18.92
C ALA A 38 -8.99 -3.35 -18.54
N TRP A 39 -8.51 -3.56 -17.31
CA TRP A 39 -8.09 -4.87 -16.82
C TRP A 39 -9.26 -5.87 -16.81
N LEU A 40 -10.46 -5.45 -16.38
CA LEU A 40 -11.69 -6.27 -16.41
C LEU A 40 -12.09 -6.71 -17.83
N ARG A 41 -11.69 -5.94 -18.86
CA ARG A 41 -11.86 -6.35 -20.27
C ARG A 41 -10.72 -7.20 -20.81
N GLY A 42 -9.74 -7.57 -19.96
CA GLY A 42 -8.54 -8.32 -20.36
C GLY A 42 -7.45 -7.47 -21.02
N GLU A 43 -7.60 -6.13 -20.99
CA GLU A 43 -6.59 -5.20 -21.49
C GLU A 43 -5.58 -4.88 -20.37
N ARG A 44 -4.29 -5.11 -20.62
CA ARG A 44 -3.25 -4.76 -19.65
C ARG A 44 -2.64 -3.41 -20.00
N ARG A 45 -2.81 -2.42 -19.10
CA ARG A 45 -2.25 -1.08 -19.21
C ARG A 45 -1.17 -0.91 -18.16
N PHE A 46 0.06 -1.24 -18.53
CA PHE A 46 1.21 -1.13 -17.63
C PHE A 46 1.60 0.33 -17.44
N ARG A 47 1.90 0.69 -16.18
CA ARG A 47 2.61 1.93 -15.86
C ARG A 47 4.09 1.75 -16.18
N SER A 48 4.76 2.83 -16.50
CA SER A 48 6.21 2.83 -16.73
C SER A 48 6.88 3.93 -15.92
N VAL A 49 8.15 3.74 -15.60
CA VAL A 49 8.96 4.77 -14.92
C VAL A 49 9.00 6.09 -15.69
N ALA A 50 8.88 6.06 -17.03
CA ALA A 50 8.85 7.25 -17.85
C ALA A 50 7.53 8.03 -17.72
N GLY A 51 6.40 7.34 -17.55
CA GLY A 51 5.06 7.93 -17.55
C GLY A 51 4.40 8.07 -16.19
N ASP A 52 4.95 7.47 -15.13
CA ASP A 52 4.36 7.45 -13.80
C ASP A 52 5.32 8.04 -12.75
N ASP A 53 4.90 9.14 -12.13
CA ASP A 53 5.71 9.86 -11.15
C ASP A 53 5.98 9.04 -9.89
N TYR A 54 5.03 8.19 -9.48
CA TYR A 54 5.21 7.33 -8.33
C TYR A 54 6.29 6.27 -8.58
N LEU A 55 6.21 5.56 -9.72
CA LEU A 55 7.21 4.54 -10.09
C LEU A 55 8.59 5.16 -10.29
N ARG A 56 8.66 6.34 -10.91
CA ARG A 56 9.92 7.08 -11.09
C ARG A 56 10.56 7.42 -9.76
N ARG A 57 9.77 7.92 -8.81
CA ARG A 57 10.25 8.25 -7.46
C ARG A 57 10.66 7.01 -6.69
N ALA A 58 9.89 5.93 -6.75
CA ALA A 58 10.21 4.66 -6.10
C ALA A 58 11.54 4.09 -6.62
N ALA A 59 11.74 4.07 -7.95
CA ALA A 59 13.00 3.65 -8.56
C ALA A 59 14.19 4.50 -8.12
N ALA A 60 14.04 5.83 -8.11
CA ALA A 60 15.08 6.76 -7.66
C ALA A 60 15.45 6.53 -6.18
N HIS A 61 14.46 6.28 -5.32
CA HIS A 61 14.69 5.98 -3.92
C HIS A 61 15.42 4.64 -3.72
N ALA A 62 15.03 3.60 -4.46
CA ALA A 62 15.72 2.30 -4.41
C ALA A 62 17.19 2.43 -4.83
N LEU A 63 17.49 3.17 -5.92
CA LEU A 63 18.85 3.47 -6.35
C LEU A 63 19.66 4.27 -5.32
N ALA A 64 18.98 5.11 -4.54
CA ALA A 64 19.60 5.87 -3.43
C ALA A 64 19.75 5.06 -2.13
N GLY A 65 19.44 3.75 -2.14
CA GLY A 65 19.50 2.88 -0.96
C GLY A 65 18.41 3.10 0.06
N LYS A 66 17.34 3.81 -0.28
CA LYS A 66 16.17 3.98 0.57
C LYS A 66 15.23 2.78 0.43
N HIS A 67 14.64 2.36 1.53
CA HIS A 67 13.76 1.20 1.58
C HIS A 67 12.29 1.64 1.53
N ARG A 68 11.55 1.11 0.54
CA ARG A 68 10.10 1.30 0.45
C ARG A 68 9.40 -0.04 0.62
N SER A 69 8.37 -0.06 1.44
CA SER A 69 7.56 -1.26 1.64
C SER A 69 6.09 -0.91 1.82
N ARG A 70 5.21 -1.87 1.50
CA ARG A 70 3.80 -1.78 1.83
C ARG A 70 3.25 -3.12 2.29
N VAL A 71 2.21 -3.04 3.10
CA VAL A 71 1.33 -4.16 3.40
C VAL A 71 -0.09 -3.76 3.03
N HIS A 72 -0.73 -4.55 2.19
CA HIS A 72 -2.16 -4.44 1.94
C HIS A 72 -2.87 -5.54 2.73
N VAL A 73 -3.82 -5.14 3.58
CA VAL A 73 -4.67 -6.06 4.35
C VAL A 73 -5.92 -6.34 3.53
N VAL A 74 -6.09 -7.58 3.10
CA VAL A 74 -7.16 -7.98 2.20
C VAL A 74 -8.15 -8.93 2.88
N ALA A 75 -9.43 -8.82 2.52
CA ALA A 75 -10.46 -9.78 2.90
C ALA A 75 -10.67 -10.81 1.78
N LEU A 76 -10.87 -12.07 2.13
CA LEU A 76 -11.22 -13.12 1.18
C LEU A 76 -12.74 -13.36 1.18
N PRO A 77 -13.35 -13.70 0.02
CA PRO A 77 -12.72 -13.79 -1.30
C PRO A 77 -12.35 -12.41 -1.86
N LEU A 78 -11.29 -12.35 -2.67
CA LEU A 78 -10.86 -11.10 -3.28
C LEU A 78 -11.92 -10.52 -4.21
N SER A 79 -12.13 -9.21 -4.13
CA SER A 79 -12.89 -8.44 -5.12
C SER A 79 -12.14 -8.39 -6.46
N ASP A 80 -12.83 -8.02 -7.54
CA ASP A 80 -12.20 -7.79 -8.84
C ASP A 80 -11.17 -6.67 -8.79
N TYR A 81 -11.42 -5.63 -7.98
CA TYR A 81 -10.45 -4.57 -7.73
C TYR A 81 -9.16 -5.12 -7.11
N LEU A 82 -9.26 -5.90 -6.03
CA LEU A 82 -8.07 -6.48 -5.39
C LEU A 82 -7.29 -7.42 -6.32
N ARG A 83 -7.98 -8.19 -7.17
CA ARG A 83 -7.31 -9.02 -8.18
C ARG A 83 -6.53 -8.18 -9.18
N TYR A 84 -7.11 -7.08 -9.65
CA TYR A 84 -6.43 -6.10 -10.48
C TYR A 84 -5.21 -5.51 -9.75
N GLU A 85 -5.37 -5.10 -8.50
CA GLU A 85 -4.32 -4.44 -7.74
C GLU A 85 -3.13 -5.37 -7.44
N LEU A 86 -3.36 -6.65 -7.14
CA LEU A 86 -2.29 -7.63 -7.01
C LEU A 86 -1.44 -7.76 -8.29
N ASP A 87 -2.08 -7.65 -9.46
CA ASP A 87 -1.38 -7.64 -10.75
C ASP A 87 -0.60 -6.33 -10.94
N ALA A 88 -1.20 -5.19 -10.60
CA ALA A 88 -0.59 -3.86 -10.68
C ALA A 88 0.61 -3.69 -9.73
N TYR A 89 0.60 -4.32 -8.55
CA TYR A 89 1.71 -4.28 -7.61
C TYR A 89 3.02 -4.86 -8.15
N ARG A 90 2.96 -5.71 -9.16
CA ARG A 90 4.18 -6.22 -9.83
C ARG A 90 5.01 -5.09 -10.43
N GLU A 91 4.38 -4.00 -10.87
CA GLU A 91 5.05 -2.81 -11.36
C GLU A 91 5.81 -2.08 -10.23
N ASN A 92 5.24 -2.06 -9.03
CA ASN A 92 5.87 -1.51 -7.84
C ASN A 92 7.08 -2.35 -7.40
N VAL A 93 6.93 -3.67 -7.40
CA VAL A 93 8.02 -4.60 -7.10
C VAL A 93 9.17 -4.44 -8.09
N ALA A 94 8.85 -4.27 -9.39
CA ALA A 94 9.86 -4.10 -10.44
C ALA A 94 10.74 -2.85 -10.26
N VAL A 95 10.27 -1.84 -9.52
CA VAL A 95 11.02 -0.62 -9.20
C VAL A 95 11.63 -0.62 -7.78
N GLY A 96 11.60 -1.78 -7.09
CA GLY A 96 12.26 -1.97 -5.80
C GLY A 96 11.39 -1.71 -4.57
N GLU A 97 10.07 -1.55 -4.71
CA GLU A 97 9.17 -1.54 -3.57
C GLU A 97 8.90 -2.96 -3.09
N GLN A 98 9.01 -3.21 -1.79
CA GLN A 98 8.60 -4.49 -1.20
C GLN A 98 7.10 -4.47 -0.95
N VAL A 99 6.36 -5.32 -1.65
CA VAL A 99 4.92 -5.46 -1.49
C VAL A 99 4.61 -6.79 -0.81
N SER A 100 3.85 -6.72 0.28
CA SER A 100 3.37 -7.88 1.01
C SER A 100 1.86 -7.79 1.24
N ILE A 101 1.20 -8.95 1.35
CA ILE A 101 -0.25 -9.06 1.54
C ILE A 101 -0.50 -9.76 2.86
N ALA A 102 -1.39 -9.21 3.68
CA ALA A 102 -1.91 -9.85 4.89
C ALA A 102 -3.39 -10.17 4.70
N GLU A 103 -3.82 -11.36 5.09
CA GLU A 103 -5.25 -11.66 5.17
C GLU A 103 -5.83 -11.05 6.45
N ALA A 104 -6.98 -10.38 6.34
CA ALA A 104 -7.62 -9.75 7.50
C ALA A 104 -7.93 -10.76 8.61
N SER A 105 -8.20 -12.02 8.25
CA SER A 105 -8.41 -13.14 9.18
C SER A 105 -7.18 -13.54 9.98
N ASP A 106 -5.97 -13.27 9.48
CA ASP A 106 -4.71 -13.58 10.15
C ASP A 106 -4.30 -12.52 11.18
N LEU A 107 -5.00 -11.38 11.19
CA LEU A 107 -4.73 -10.28 12.12
C LEU A 107 -5.47 -10.49 13.44
N HIS A 108 -4.76 -10.86 14.48
CA HIS A 108 -5.32 -10.96 15.84
C HIS A 108 -5.73 -9.62 16.45
N THR A 109 -5.20 -8.52 15.92
CA THR A 109 -5.53 -7.15 16.33
C THR A 109 -5.82 -6.35 15.07
N PRO A 110 -6.97 -5.65 15.00
CA PRO A 110 -7.27 -4.76 13.88
C PRO A 110 -6.17 -3.71 13.66
N VAL A 111 -5.90 -3.39 12.43
CA VAL A 111 -5.00 -2.32 12.00
C VAL A 111 -5.76 -1.33 11.13
N GLY A 112 -5.27 -0.12 11.04
CA GLY A 112 -5.87 0.96 10.28
C GLY A 112 -6.14 2.20 11.15
N PRO A 113 -6.55 3.32 10.55
CA PRO A 113 -6.77 3.54 9.11
C PRO A 113 -5.49 3.43 8.28
N ASP A 114 -5.60 3.64 6.96
CA ASP A 114 -4.46 3.71 6.05
C ASP A 114 -3.48 4.80 6.44
N PHE A 115 -2.20 4.51 6.36
CA PHE A 115 -1.18 5.51 6.63
C PHE A 115 0.12 5.27 5.86
N TRP A 116 0.88 6.34 5.71
CA TRP A 116 2.28 6.32 5.36
C TRP A 116 3.11 6.59 6.62
N LEU A 117 4.21 5.86 6.79
CA LEU A 117 5.13 5.98 7.91
C LEU A 117 6.55 6.12 7.36
N PHE A 118 7.22 7.21 7.71
CA PHE A 118 8.54 7.56 7.23
C PHE A 118 9.55 7.47 8.36
N ASP A 119 10.73 6.92 8.06
CA ASP A 119 11.86 6.78 8.98
C ASP A 119 11.48 6.18 10.35
N ALA A 120 10.63 5.15 10.33
CA ALA A 120 10.12 4.45 11.50
C ALA A 120 11.24 4.03 12.46
N GLY A 121 11.00 4.15 13.76
CA GLY A 121 11.95 3.80 14.81
C GLY A 121 13.07 4.82 15.03
N THR A 122 13.05 5.95 14.33
CA THR A 122 14.04 7.03 14.52
C THR A 122 13.41 8.25 15.19
N PRO A 123 14.22 9.20 15.73
CA PRO A 123 13.71 10.48 16.22
C PRO A 123 13.03 11.33 15.12
N ALA A 124 13.38 11.11 13.86
CA ALA A 124 12.82 11.82 12.70
C ALA A 124 11.57 11.14 12.11
N ALA A 125 11.02 10.12 12.78
CA ALA A 125 9.83 9.42 12.30
C ALA A 125 8.61 10.35 12.19
N GLU A 126 7.94 10.29 11.06
CA GLU A 126 6.72 11.03 10.75
C GLU A 126 5.71 10.11 10.08
N ALA A 127 4.42 10.42 10.21
CA ALA A 127 3.36 9.67 9.53
C ALA A 127 2.33 10.59 8.88
N VAL A 128 1.66 10.07 7.86
CA VAL A 128 0.48 10.70 7.26
C VAL A 128 -0.63 9.67 7.25
N LEU A 129 -1.69 9.93 8.03
CA LEU A 129 -2.92 9.14 7.99
C LEU A 129 -3.78 9.61 6.83
N MET A 130 -4.43 8.65 6.19
CA MET A 130 -5.33 8.89 5.07
C MET A 130 -6.76 8.66 5.52
N HIS A 131 -7.56 9.72 5.53
CA HIS A 131 -8.98 9.66 5.84
C HIS A 131 -9.76 9.67 4.53
N TYR A 132 -10.51 8.61 4.28
CA TYR A 132 -11.30 8.45 3.06
C TYR A 132 -12.78 8.75 3.29
N ASP A 133 -13.45 9.16 2.23
CA ASP A 133 -14.91 9.17 2.19
C ASP A 133 -15.39 7.72 1.93
N PRO A 134 -16.12 7.09 2.88
CA PRO A 134 -16.48 5.68 2.77
C PRO A 134 -17.20 5.27 1.47
N PRO A 135 -18.14 6.10 0.92
CA PRO A 135 -18.84 5.74 -0.30
C PRO A 135 -17.97 5.80 -1.57
N THR A 136 -16.97 6.68 -1.61
CA THR A 136 -16.22 6.99 -2.85
C THR A 136 -14.77 6.55 -2.81
N ALA A 137 -14.22 6.24 -1.64
CA ALA A 137 -12.80 6.05 -1.39
C ALA A 137 -11.93 7.29 -1.77
N GLU A 138 -12.55 8.46 -1.93
CA GLU A 138 -11.81 9.71 -2.13
C GLU A 138 -11.10 10.13 -0.84
N VAL A 139 -9.89 10.65 -0.97
CA VAL A 139 -9.13 11.17 0.17
C VAL A 139 -9.76 12.49 0.63
N ARG A 140 -10.37 12.49 1.82
CA ARG A 140 -10.96 13.69 2.44
C ARG A 140 -9.92 14.54 3.16
N GLU A 141 -8.99 13.89 3.85
CA GLU A 141 -8.01 14.55 4.69
C GLU A 141 -6.72 13.73 4.76
N LEU A 142 -5.60 14.44 4.82
CA LEU A 142 -4.28 13.90 5.13
C LEU A 142 -3.83 14.49 6.46
N GLU A 143 -3.84 13.67 7.51
CA GLU A 143 -3.42 14.06 8.84
C GLU A 143 -1.93 13.78 9.04
N HIS A 144 -1.12 14.81 9.19
CA HIS A 144 0.31 14.71 9.41
C HIS A 144 0.63 14.60 10.91
N LEU A 145 1.39 13.60 11.29
CA LEU A 145 1.85 13.35 12.66
C LEU A 145 3.37 13.36 12.73
N THR A 146 3.90 14.05 13.74
CA THR A 146 5.32 14.04 14.06
C THR A 146 5.55 13.42 15.44
N ARG A 147 6.79 13.01 15.71
CA ARG A 147 7.16 12.51 17.04
C ARG A 147 7.00 13.57 18.13
N THR A 148 7.15 14.84 17.78
CA THR A 148 7.00 15.95 18.73
C THR A 148 5.54 16.23 19.06
N ASP A 149 4.67 16.26 18.06
CA ASP A 149 3.29 16.71 18.24
C ASP A 149 2.35 15.58 18.71
N ALA A 150 2.63 14.34 18.30
CA ALA A 150 1.76 13.20 18.57
C ALA A 150 2.55 11.91 18.87
N PRO A 151 3.44 11.87 19.88
CA PRO A 151 4.35 10.75 20.12
C PRO A 151 3.63 9.41 20.34
N ASN A 152 2.52 9.40 21.08
CA ASN A 152 1.77 8.18 21.39
C ASN A 152 1.05 7.63 20.14
N ARG A 153 0.48 8.52 19.31
CA ARG A 153 -0.19 8.11 18.07
C ARG A 153 0.83 7.55 17.07
N LEU A 154 1.98 8.21 16.95
CA LEU A 154 3.04 7.73 16.08
C LEU A 154 3.57 6.36 16.52
N ALA A 155 3.78 6.16 17.84
CA ALA A 155 4.18 4.87 18.39
C ALA A 155 3.14 3.77 18.12
N GLU A 156 1.86 4.11 18.15
CA GLU A 156 0.76 3.21 17.80
C GLU A 156 0.81 2.80 16.31
N LEU A 157 1.03 3.75 15.40
CA LEU A 157 1.19 3.44 13.97
C LEU A 157 2.41 2.57 13.70
N GLU A 158 3.54 2.83 14.38
CA GLU A 158 4.72 1.96 14.33
C GLU A 158 4.42 0.54 14.83
N ARG A 159 3.58 0.39 15.85
CA ARG A 159 3.13 -0.91 16.35
C ARG A 159 2.25 -1.62 15.30
N GLN A 160 1.28 -0.93 14.72
CA GLN A 160 0.40 -1.46 13.68
C GLN A 160 1.17 -1.88 12.43
N ALA A 161 2.15 -1.10 11.99
CA ALA A 161 3.04 -1.48 10.90
C ALA A 161 3.73 -2.83 11.18
N ARG A 162 4.28 -3.00 12.39
CA ARG A 162 4.91 -4.28 12.79
C ARG A 162 3.91 -5.45 12.86
N VAL A 163 2.68 -5.22 13.32
CA VAL A 163 1.62 -6.25 13.33
C VAL A 163 1.29 -6.68 11.90
N ALA A 164 1.03 -5.73 11.02
CA ALA A 164 0.72 -6.01 9.62
C ALA A 164 1.87 -6.73 8.91
N GLN A 165 3.11 -6.28 9.10
CA GLN A 165 4.30 -6.91 8.50
C GLN A 165 4.49 -8.36 8.97
N ARG A 166 4.25 -8.66 10.25
CA ARG A 166 4.38 -10.04 10.78
C ARG A 166 3.31 -10.99 10.24
N ALA A 167 2.12 -10.49 9.97
CA ALA A 167 1.00 -11.27 9.44
C ALA A 167 1.04 -11.38 7.91
N SER A 168 1.89 -10.60 7.23
CA SER A 168 1.92 -10.55 5.77
C SER A 168 2.90 -11.55 5.15
N ARG A 169 2.67 -11.85 3.88
CA ARG A 169 3.54 -12.64 3.00
C ARG A 169 3.96 -11.80 1.79
N PRO A 170 5.13 -12.05 1.20
CA PRO A 170 5.51 -11.43 -0.07
C PRO A 170 4.43 -11.63 -1.14
N LEU A 171 4.26 -10.66 -2.03
CA LEU A 171 3.24 -10.66 -3.07
C LEU A 171 3.19 -11.98 -3.86
N ASP A 172 4.35 -12.46 -4.35
CA ASP A 172 4.40 -13.66 -5.18
C ASP A 172 4.01 -14.93 -4.40
N GLU A 173 4.39 -15.02 -3.12
CA GLU A 173 3.99 -16.12 -2.25
C GLU A 173 2.47 -16.11 -2.04
N PHE A 174 1.89 -14.93 -1.74
CA PHE A 174 0.45 -14.81 -1.56
C PHE A 174 -0.32 -15.21 -2.81
N VAL A 175 0.08 -14.69 -3.98
CA VAL A 175 -0.58 -14.99 -5.26
C VAL A 175 -0.49 -16.48 -5.61
N SER A 176 0.64 -17.13 -5.36
CA SER A 176 0.81 -18.58 -5.61
C SER A 176 -0.12 -19.40 -4.73
N ARG A 177 -0.19 -19.11 -3.43
CA ARG A 177 -1.09 -19.80 -2.50
C ARG A 177 -2.57 -19.60 -2.84
N LEU A 178 -2.94 -18.37 -3.25
CA LEU A 178 -4.30 -18.07 -3.68
C LEU A 178 -4.69 -18.93 -4.90
N ALA A 179 -3.82 -19.02 -5.89
CA ALA A 179 -4.05 -19.84 -7.10
C ALA A 179 -4.18 -21.32 -6.78
N GLU A 180 -3.38 -21.86 -5.86
CA GLU A 180 -3.48 -23.26 -5.38
C GLU A 180 -4.82 -23.50 -4.68
N ALA A 181 -5.24 -22.60 -3.78
CA ALA A 181 -6.51 -22.72 -3.06
C ALA A 181 -7.72 -22.66 -4.01
N GLU A 182 -7.71 -21.75 -4.99
CA GLU A 182 -8.76 -21.63 -6.00
C GLU A 182 -8.82 -22.84 -6.93
N SER A 183 -7.66 -23.45 -7.25
CA SER A 183 -7.59 -24.68 -8.05
C SER A 183 -8.17 -25.87 -7.29
N ALA A 184 -7.83 -26.01 -6.01
CA ALA A 184 -8.37 -27.06 -5.14
C ALA A 184 -9.89 -26.95 -4.99
N ALA A 185 -10.41 -25.73 -4.79
CA ALA A 185 -11.85 -25.49 -4.67
C ALA A 185 -12.64 -25.82 -5.95
N ARG A 186 -12.01 -25.70 -7.14
CA ARG A 186 -12.65 -26.07 -8.43
C ARG A 186 -12.64 -27.57 -8.69
N ALA A 187 -11.77 -28.32 -8.03
CA ALA A 187 -11.64 -29.76 -8.19
C ALA A 187 -12.52 -30.58 -7.22
N SER A 188 -13.12 -29.90 -6.23
CA SER A 188 -14.01 -30.48 -5.21
C SER A 188 -15.48 -30.35 -5.58
#